data_ff9ae7ec12a082ee7f8c6fc2478fcea3
#
_entry.id   ff9ae7ec12a082ee7f8c6fc2478fcea3
#
_cell.length_a   1.000
_cell.length_b   1.000
_cell.length_c   1.000
_cell.angle_alpha   90.00
_cell.angle_beta   90.00
_cell.angle_gamma   90.00
#
_symmetry.space_group_name_H-M   'P 1'
#
loop_
_entity.id
_entity.type
_entity.pdbx_description
1 polymer ?
#
loop_
_entity_poly.entity_id
_entity_poly.type
_entity_poly.pdbx_seq_one_letter_code
_entity_poly.pdbx_strand_id
1 'polypeptide(L)'
;MADQPESNEERPCLHCLVADVIDDFYAEYGSLSGEKDMMDMDEIISAFAKTIAELTIGYGAAERKRVVEDLTREIAHFEEEYANLPASDVRH
;
A
#
# COMPACT_ATOMS: atom_id res chain seq x y z
N MET A 1 -10.44 -13.53 24.70
CA MET A 1 -10.30 -13.20 24.43
C MET A 1 -10.38 -12.52 24.10
N ALA A 2 -10.26 -12.31 24.16
CA ALA A 2 -10.34 -11.73 23.85
C ALA A 2 -10.07 -11.05 23.67
N ASP A 3 -9.77 -10.68 23.44
CA ASP A 3 -9.52 -9.99 23.22
C ASP A 3 -9.49 -9.25 22.61
N GLN A 4 -9.55 -8.51 22.40
CA GLN A 4 -9.59 -7.84 21.83
C GLN A 4 -10.18 -6.90 21.43
N PRO A 5 -10.37 -6.66 21.30
CA PRO A 5 -10.97 -5.75 20.40
C PRO A 5 -11.38 -4.44 20.87
N GLU A 6 -11.57 -4.24 21.98
CA GLU A 6 -11.66 -2.91 22.48
C GLU A 6 -10.44 -2.14 22.07
N SER A 7 -9.49 -2.79 21.51
CA SER A 7 -8.26 -2.14 21.13
C SER A 7 -8.35 -1.55 19.74
N ASN A 8 -9.54 -1.34 19.19
CA ASN A 8 -9.65 -0.68 17.91
C ASN A 8 -8.99 0.69 17.92
N GLU A 9 -9.05 1.36 19.06
CA GLU A 9 -8.42 2.66 19.17
C GLU A 9 -6.91 2.57 19.11
N GLU A 10 -6.39 1.41 19.49
CA GLU A 10 -4.95 1.21 19.49
C GLU A 10 -4.48 0.48 18.26
N ARG A 11 -5.42 0.13 17.43
CA ARG A 11 -5.08 -0.59 16.22
C ARG A 11 -4.35 0.34 15.28
N PRO A 12 -3.17 -0.04 14.81
CA PRO A 12 -2.45 0.83 13.90
C PRO A 12 -3.14 0.90 12.55
N CYS A 13 -2.81 1.94 11.83
CA CYS A 13 -3.29 2.12 10.47
C CYS A 13 -2.47 1.23 9.55
N LEU A 14 -3.11 0.30 8.88
CA LEU A 14 -2.38 -0.62 8.01
C LEU A 14 -1.65 0.12 6.90
N HIS A 15 -2.32 1.06 6.28
CA HIS A 15 -1.70 1.83 5.22
C HIS A 15 -0.49 2.62 5.74
N CYS A 16 -0.59 3.13 6.97
CA CYS A 16 0.53 3.86 7.55
C CYS A 16 1.72 2.96 7.79
N LEU A 17 1.47 1.73 8.22
CA LEU A 17 2.55 0.78 8.42
C LEU A 17 3.21 0.40 7.09
N VAL A 18 2.40 0.23 6.06
CA VAL A 18 2.94 -0.08 4.74
C VAL A 18 3.81 1.07 4.25
N ALA A 19 3.34 2.30 4.43
CA ALA A 19 4.12 3.46 4.03
C ALA A 19 5.43 3.52 4.79
N ASP A 20 5.40 3.24 6.09
CA ASP A 20 6.62 3.26 6.89
C ASP A 20 7.61 2.20 6.42
N VAL A 21 7.11 1.02 6.09
CA VAL A 21 8.00 -0.05 5.61
C VAL A 21 8.67 0.38 4.31
N ILE A 22 7.91 0.98 3.42
CA ILE A 22 8.46 1.43 2.15
C ILE A 22 9.51 2.52 2.39
N ASP A 23 9.19 3.49 3.25
CA ASP A 23 10.13 4.55 3.56
C ASP A 23 11.42 3.99 4.16
N ASP A 24 11.28 3.07 5.10
CA ASP A 24 12.44 2.47 5.74
C ASP A 24 13.27 1.68 4.75
N PHE A 25 12.61 0.98 3.86
CA PHE A 25 13.32 0.19 2.87
C PHE A 25 14.20 1.07 1.99
N TYR A 26 13.65 2.17 1.52
CA TYR A 26 14.42 3.04 0.63
C TYR A 26 15.42 3.88 1.39
N ALA A 27 15.17 4.17 2.68
CA ALA A 27 16.17 4.82 3.49
C ALA A 27 17.38 3.92 3.71
N GLU A 28 17.12 2.62 3.83
CA GLU A 28 18.19 1.67 4.10
C GLU A 28 18.93 1.28 2.82
N TYR A 29 18.21 1.01 1.75
CA TYR A 29 18.80 0.40 0.57
C TYR A 29 18.87 1.33 -0.63
N GLY A 30 18.17 2.46 -0.59
CA GLY A 30 18.18 3.37 -1.72
C GLY A 30 17.44 2.81 -2.92
N SER A 31 17.38 3.60 -3.96
CA SER A 31 16.72 3.18 -5.19
C SER A 31 17.73 2.40 -6.05
N LEU A 32 17.16 1.61 -6.96
CA LEU A 32 18.00 0.84 -7.88
C LEU A 32 18.78 1.77 -8.81
N SER A 33 18.24 2.95 -9.10
CA SER A 33 18.94 3.90 -9.93
C SER A 33 20.08 4.58 -9.20
N GLY A 34 20.13 4.45 -7.87
CA GLY A 34 21.16 5.09 -7.08
C GLY A 34 20.86 6.52 -6.75
N GLU A 35 19.76 7.05 -7.17
CA GLU A 35 19.41 8.43 -6.86
C GLU A 35 18.89 8.53 -5.45
N LYS A 36 19.36 9.58 -4.79
CA LYS A 36 19.00 9.77 -3.40
C LYS A 36 17.55 10.28 -3.33
N ASP A 37 16.85 9.78 -2.31
CA ASP A 37 15.49 10.21 -2.03
C ASP A 37 14.50 9.82 -3.13
N MET A 38 14.88 8.86 -3.95
CA MET A 38 13.98 8.36 -4.98
C MET A 38 13.50 6.97 -4.61
N MET A 39 12.30 6.69 -5.00
CA MET A 39 11.73 5.36 -4.85
C MET A 39 11.49 4.77 -6.23
N ASP A 40 11.60 3.45 -6.32
CA ASP A 40 11.37 2.76 -7.59
C ASP A 40 9.94 2.29 -7.63
N MET A 41 9.09 3.03 -8.31
CA MET A 41 7.69 2.68 -8.37
C MET A 41 7.49 1.30 -8.99
N ASP A 42 8.32 0.94 -9.97
CA ASP A 42 8.22 -0.39 -10.56
C ASP A 42 8.47 -1.50 -9.54
N GLU A 43 9.43 -1.27 -8.66
CA GLU A 43 9.72 -2.24 -7.61
C GLU A 43 8.57 -2.32 -6.62
N ILE A 44 7.99 -1.18 -6.26
CA ILE A 44 6.87 -1.14 -5.34
C ILE A 44 5.67 -1.85 -5.94
N ILE A 45 5.39 -1.59 -7.21
CA ILE A 45 4.28 -2.24 -7.89
C ILE A 45 4.49 -3.74 -7.92
N SER A 46 5.70 -4.17 -8.22
CA SER A 46 6.00 -5.60 -8.27
C SER A 46 5.80 -6.25 -6.90
N ALA A 47 6.24 -5.55 -5.84
CA ALA A 47 6.09 -6.08 -4.49
C ALA A 47 4.62 -6.22 -4.12
N PHE A 48 3.82 -5.20 -4.43
CA PHE A 48 2.38 -5.28 -4.14
C PHE A 48 1.72 -6.36 -4.96
N ALA A 49 2.11 -6.51 -6.22
CA ALA A 49 1.51 -7.53 -7.08
C ALA A 49 1.81 -8.92 -6.54
N LYS A 50 3.05 -9.16 -6.14
CA LYS A 50 3.41 -10.46 -5.57
C LYS A 50 2.64 -10.71 -4.29
N THR A 51 2.54 -9.71 -3.43
CA THR A 51 1.86 -9.86 -2.16
C THR A 51 0.39 -10.18 -2.39
N ILE A 52 -0.26 -9.46 -3.29
CA ILE A 52 -1.67 -9.72 -3.57
C ILE A 52 -1.85 -11.10 -4.17
N ALA A 53 -0.96 -11.49 -5.08
CA ALA A 53 -1.05 -12.82 -5.66
C ALA A 53 -0.93 -13.91 -4.61
N GLU A 54 -0.03 -13.71 -3.65
CA GLU A 54 0.16 -14.68 -2.59
C GLU A 54 -1.02 -14.74 -1.65
N LEU A 55 -1.58 -13.57 -1.34
CA LEU A 55 -2.71 -13.52 -0.43
C LEU A 55 -3.97 -14.11 -1.05
N THR A 56 -4.03 -14.19 -2.37
CA THR A 56 -5.21 -14.72 -3.04
C THR A 56 -4.99 -16.11 -3.61
N ILE A 57 -3.93 -16.79 -3.20
CA ILE A 57 -3.76 -18.19 -3.53
C ILE A 57 -4.97 -18.93 -3.00
N GLY A 58 -5.60 -19.73 -3.79
CA GLY A 58 -6.78 -20.45 -3.36
C GLY A 58 -8.08 -19.78 -3.75
N TYR A 59 -8.01 -18.51 -4.12
CA TYR A 59 -9.21 -17.86 -4.64
C TYR A 59 -9.49 -18.37 -6.06
N GLY A 60 -10.76 -18.37 -6.45
CA GLY A 60 -11.10 -18.68 -7.83
C GLY A 60 -10.70 -17.53 -8.75
N ALA A 61 -10.71 -17.81 -10.05
CA ALA A 61 -10.30 -16.80 -11.03
C ALA A 61 -11.19 -15.57 -10.97
N ALA A 62 -12.49 -15.77 -10.78
CA ALA A 62 -13.42 -14.64 -10.73
C ALA A 62 -13.15 -13.78 -9.50
N GLU A 63 -12.83 -14.41 -8.38
CA GLU A 63 -12.56 -13.69 -7.16
C GLU A 63 -11.27 -12.89 -7.26
N ARG A 64 -10.25 -13.48 -7.87
CA ARG A 64 -8.99 -12.75 -8.05
C ARG A 64 -9.16 -11.56 -8.98
N LYS A 65 -9.96 -11.74 -10.02
CA LYS A 65 -10.26 -10.64 -10.91
C LYS A 65 -10.95 -9.51 -10.16
N ARG A 66 -11.86 -9.87 -9.26
CA ARG A 66 -12.56 -8.86 -8.47
C ARG A 66 -11.61 -8.09 -7.56
N VAL A 67 -10.64 -8.79 -6.98
CA VAL A 67 -9.66 -8.11 -6.13
C VAL A 67 -8.92 -7.05 -6.93
N VAL A 68 -8.51 -7.39 -8.14
CA VAL A 68 -7.78 -6.44 -8.99
C VAL A 68 -8.68 -5.26 -9.37
N GLU A 69 -9.93 -5.55 -9.70
CA GLU A 69 -10.86 -4.48 -10.04
C GLU A 69 -11.11 -3.55 -8.87
N ASP A 70 -11.27 -4.13 -7.68
CA ASP A 70 -11.48 -3.33 -6.49
C ASP A 70 -10.26 -2.47 -6.19
N LEU A 71 -9.08 -3.03 -6.32
CA LEU A 71 -7.86 -2.27 -6.10
C LEU A 71 -7.75 -1.10 -7.06
N THR A 72 -8.05 -1.35 -8.33
CA THR A 72 -8.01 -0.30 -9.34
C THR A 72 -8.98 0.82 -8.99
N ARG A 73 -10.18 0.44 -8.56
CA ARG A 73 -11.19 1.44 -8.20
C ARG A 73 -10.77 2.24 -6.99
N GLU A 74 -10.17 1.58 -6.00
CA GLU A 74 -9.71 2.27 -4.81
C GLU A 74 -8.60 3.25 -5.13
N ILE A 75 -7.69 2.85 -5.99
CA ILE A 75 -6.60 3.75 -6.37
C ILE A 75 -7.18 5.00 -7.03
N ALA A 76 -8.11 4.83 -7.95
CA ALA A 76 -8.72 5.97 -8.62
C ALA A 76 -9.45 6.87 -7.63
N HIS A 77 -10.12 6.26 -6.67
CA HIS A 77 -10.85 7.02 -5.66
C HIS A 77 -9.90 7.91 -4.85
N PHE A 78 -8.80 7.35 -4.40
CA PHE A 78 -7.88 8.12 -3.57
C PHE A 78 -7.08 9.12 -4.38
N GLU A 79 -6.79 8.80 -5.63
CA GLU A 79 -6.16 9.79 -6.49
C GLU A 79 -7.02 11.04 -6.62
N GLU A 80 -8.32 10.83 -6.74
CA GLU A 80 -9.23 11.95 -6.86
C GLU A 80 -9.28 12.75 -5.56
N GLU A 81 -9.34 12.04 -4.44
CA GLU A 81 -9.34 12.72 -3.15
C GLU A 81 -8.08 13.55 -2.94
N TYR A 82 -6.93 12.96 -3.25
CA TYR A 82 -5.67 13.65 -3.03
C TYR A 82 -5.48 14.81 -3.98
N ALA A 83 -6.08 14.75 -5.15
CA ALA A 83 -5.98 15.85 -6.09
C ALA A 83 -6.63 17.12 -5.57
N ASN A 84 -7.53 16.99 -4.60
CA ASN A 84 -8.22 18.15 -4.03
C ASN A 84 -7.55 18.68 -2.78
N LEU A 85 -6.41 18.13 -2.40
CA LEU A 85 -5.70 18.56 -1.21
C LEU A 85 -4.52 19.44 -1.57
N PRO A 86 -4.17 20.40 -0.70
CA PRO A 86 -2.90 21.10 -0.90
C PRO A 86 -1.76 20.11 -0.90
N ALA A 87 -0.70 20.43 -1.62
CA ALA A 87 0.42 19.52 -1.73
C ALA A 87 0.97 19.13 -0.37
N SER A 88 0.94 20.06 0.59
CA SER A 88 1.49 19.77 1.92
C SER A 88 0.65 18.76 2.69
N ASP A 89 -0.61 18.58 2.31
CA ASP A 89 -1.48 17.65 3.03
C ASP A 89 -1.45 16.26 2.43
N VAL A 90 -0.85 16.10 1.28
CA VAL A 90 -0.79 14.79 0.63
C VAL A 90 0.17 13.88 1.38
N ARG A 91 1.13 14.44 2.05
CA ARG A 91 2.12 13.64 2.77
C ARG A 91 1.49 12.99 3.98
N HIS A 92 1.90 11.80 4.23
CA HIS A 92 1.39 11.08 5.39
C HIS A 92 2.27 11.25 6.60
#